data_d500a0e1c5ef335c96d9b08ffe1afdd7
#
_entry.id   d500a0e1c5ef335c96d9b08ffe1afdd7
#
_cell.length_a   1.000
_cell.length_b   1.000
_cell.length_c   1.000
_cell.angle_alpha   90.00
_cell.angle_beta   90.00
_cell.angle_gamma   90.00
#
_symmetry.space_group_name_H-M   'P 1'
#
loop_
_entity.id
_entity.type
_entity.pdbx_description
1 polymer ?
#
loop_
_entity_poly.entity_id
_entity_poly.type
_entity_poly.pdbx_seq_one_letter_code
_entity_poly.pdbx_strand_id
1 'polypeptide(L)'
;MIRLRQESVVRYPNYYPGGLCGIEDVASKLGLSKRTLQRKLKEENTTFQKQLNSTRETLAIHYIRNTDMTTNDIAYLLGYAELNSFLRAFTIWTGKTITEYKKEIS
;
A
#
# COMPACT_ATOMS: atom_id res chain seq x y z
N MET A 1 22.99 2.71 3.25
CA MET A 1 21.94 1.71 3.55
C MET A 1 20.77 1.89 2.60
N ILE A 2 20.29 0.81 2.03
CA ILE A 2 19.16 0.86 1.11
C ILE A 2 17.88 1.01 1.92
N ARG A 3 17.11 2.02 1.60
CA ARG A 3 15.79 2.18 2.21
C ARG A 3 14.77 1.42 1.37
N LEU A 4 14.25 0.34 1.94
CA LEU A 4 13.28 -0.51 1.26
C LEU A 4 11.85 -0.23 1.71
N ARG A 5 11.64 0.87 2.43
CA ARG A 5 10.33 1.22 2.96
C ARG A 5 9.44 1.82 1.89
N GLN A 6 8.45 2.58 2.28
CA GLN A 6 7.42 3.12 1.38
C GLN A 6 7.96 3.60 0.04
N GLU A 7 9.15 4.14 0.04
CA GLU A 7 9.82 4.59 -1.16
C GLU A 7 9.95 3.50 -2.22
N SER A 8 10.34 2.29 -1.82
CA SER A 8 10.50 1.18 -2.75
C SER A 8 9.17 0.69 -3.31
N VAL A 9 8.12 0.70 -2.49
CA VAL A 9 6.79 0.25 -2.91
C VAL A 9 6.10 1.30 -3.79
N VAL A 10 6.20 2.59 -3.42
CA VAL A 10 5.53 3.68 -4.14
C VAL A 10 6.28 4.06 -5.41
N ARG A 11 7.57 3.82 -5.46
CA ARG A 11 8.47 4.26 -6.52
C ARG A 11 8.12 3.72 -7.92
N TYR A 12 7.44 2.58 -7.98
CA TYR A 12 7.11 1.93 -9.24
C TYR A 12 5.60 1.74 -9.37
N PRO A 13 4.87 2.85 -9.50
CA PRO A 13 3.41 2.82 -9.35
C PRO A 13 2.64 2.14 -10.48
N ASN A 14 3.28 1.78 -11.57
CA ASN A 14 2.57 1.25 -12.73
C ASN A 14 2.66 -0.26 -12.90
N TYR A 15 3.14 -0.98 -11.90
CA TYR A 15 3.35 -2.42 -12.01
C TYR A 15 2.19 -3.28 -11.56
N TYR A 16 1.24 -2.71 -10.82
CA TYR A 16 0.03 -3.39 -10.41
C TYR A 16 -1.17 -2.67 -10.98
N PRO A 17 -2.29 -3.36 -11.13
CA PRO A 17 -3.55 -2.65 -11.28
C PRO A 17 -3.67 -1.71 -10.10
N GLY A 18 -3.93 -0.45 -10.36
CA GLY A 18 -3.97 0.55 -9.30
C GLY A 18 -2.65 1.17 -8.93
N GLY A 19 -1.55 0.76 -9.55
CA GLY A 19 -0.30 1.49 -9.45
C GLY A 19 0.70 1.04 -8.39
N LEU A 20 0.48 -0.08 -7.71
CA LEU A 20 1.45 -0.60 -6.74
C LEU A 20 2.20 -1.80 -7.30
N CYS A 21 3.47 -1.96 -6.90
CA CYS A 21 4.33 -3.04 -7.36
C CYS A 21 4.27 -4.25 -6.45
N GLY A 22 4.45 -5.45 -7.03
CA GLY A 22 4.67 -6.66 -6.25
C GLY A 22 6.13 -6.76 -5.82
N ILE A 23 6.39 -7.69 -4.89
CA ILE A 23 7.73 -7.87 -4.36
C ILE A 23 8.75 -8.23 -5.45
N GLU A 24 8.34 -9.03 -6.44
CA GLU A 24 9.22 -9.45 -7.51
C GLU A 24 9.62 -8.28 -8.40
N ASP A 25 8.68 -7.39 -8.66
CA ASP A 25 8.95 -6.19 -9.44
C ASP A 25 9.88 -5.24 -8.71
N VAL A 26 9.65 -5.04 -7.41
CA VAL A 26 10.51 -4.18 -6.60
C VAL A 26 11.92 -4.76 -6.53
N ALA A 27 12.04 -6.06 -6.28
CA ALA A 27 13.34 -6.73 -6.22
C ALA A 27 14.10 -6.56 -7.54
N SER A 28 13.41 -6.79 -8.66
CA SER A 28 14.00 -6.65 -9.97
C SER A 28 14.53 -5.23 -10.22
N LYS A 29 13.75 -4.23 -9.87
CA LYS A 29 14.16 -2.82 -10.04
C LYS A 29 15.34 -2.44 -9.17
N LEU A 30 15.48 -3.07 -8.01
CA LEU A 30 16.60 -2.83 -7.12
C LEU A 30 17.82 -3.69 -7.46
N GLY A 31 17.72 -4.54 -8.48
CA GLY A 31 18.81 -5.43 -8.84
C GLY A 31 19.01 -6.58 -7.85
N LEU A 32 17.96 -6.96 -7.14
CA LEU A 32 18.00 -8.00 -6.12
C LEU A 32 17.09 -9.17 -6.50
N SER A 33 17.41 -10.36 -5.97
CA SER A 33 16.46 -11.46 -6.03
C SER A 33 15.37 -11.23 -4.98
N LYS A 34 14.23 -11.87 -5.18
CA LYS A 34 13.15 -11.82 -4.20
C LYS A 34 13.65 -12.24 -2.81
N ARG A 35 14.45 -13.31 -2.77
CA ARG A 35 15.00 -13.83 -1.53
C ARG A 35 15.91 -12.83 -0.82
N THR A 36 16.75 -12.14 -1.58
CA THR A 36 17.64 -11.12 -1.03
C THR A 36 16.85 -9.94 -0.49
N LEU A 37 15.81 -9.51 -1.21
CA LEU A 37 14.94 -8.44 -0.75
C LEU A 37 14.25 -8.82 0.56
N GLN A 38 13.70 -10.03 0.63
CA GLN A 38 13.05 -10.50 1.85
C GLN A 38 14.01 -10.52 3.04
N ARG A 39 15.25 -10.96 2.80
CA ARG A 39 16.26 -10.97 3.85
C ARG A 39 16.58 -9.55 4.34
N LYS A 40 16.74 -8.62 3.42
CA LYS A 40 17.04 -7.23 3.77
C LYS A 40 15.89 -6.58 4.55
N LEU A 41 14.65 -6.86 4.17
CA LEU A 41 13.50 -6.37 4.91
C LEU A 41 13.45 -6.95 6.31
N LYS A 42 13.79 -8.23 6.45
CA LYS A 42 13.83 -8.87 7.77
C LYS A 42 14.90 -8.23 8.66
N GLU A 43 16.02 -7.85 8.08
CA GLU A 43 17.08 -7.15 8.81
C GLU A 43 16.57 -5.78 9.33
N GLU A 44 15.61 -5.19 8.64
CA GLU A 44 14.98 -3.95 9.07
C GLU A 44 13.74 -4.19 9.96
N ASN A 45 13.54 -5.42 10.39
CA ASN A 45 12.43 -5.83 11.25
C ASN A 45 11.06 -5.63 10.59
N THR A 46 10.98 -5.88 9.29
CA THR A 46 9.73 -5.73 8.55
C THR A 46 9.61 -6.81 7.47
N THR A 47 8.49 -6.81 6.76
CA THR A 47 8.26 -7.68 5.61
C THR A 47 7.73 -6.84 4.47
N PHE A 48 7.76 -7.38 3.24
CA PHE A 48 7.19 -6.68 2.11
C PHE A 48 5.69 -6.41 2.32
N GLN A 49 4.97 -7.40 2.88
CA GLN A 49 3.54 -7.23 3.12
C GLN A 49 3.26 -6.09 4.10
N LYS A 50 4.05 -5.96 5.15
CA LYS A 50 3.90 -4.86 6.09
C LYS A 50 4.17 -3.51 5.42
N GLN A 51 5.19 -3.44 4.58
CA GLN A 51 5.49 -2.22 3.83
C GLN A 51 4.38 -1.87 2.86
N LEU A 52 3.84 -2.88 2.17
CA LEU A 52 2.74 -2.69 1.25
C LEU A 52 1.50 -2.17 1.97
N ASN A 53 1.16 -2.77 3.10
CA ASN A 53 0.01 -2.34 3.90
C ASN A 53 0.18 -0.91 4.41
N SER A 54 1.38 -0.56 4.86
CA SER A 54 1.67 0.79 5.33
C SER A 54 1.50 1.81 4.20
N THR A 55 1.99 1.47 3.01
CA THR A 55 1.84 2.32 1.83
C THR A 55 0.38 2.46 1.44
N ARG A 56 -0.35 1.36 1.44
CA ARG A 56 -1.78 1.37 1.11
C ARG A 56 -2.57 2.25 2.07
N GLU A 57 -2.26 2.16 3.36
CA GLU A 57 -2.92 3.00 4.37
C GLU A 57 -2.64 4.48 4.11
N THR A 58 -1.39 4.83 3.91
CA THR A 58 -0.97 6.21 3.65
C THR A 58 -1.68 6.77 2.41
N LEU A 59 -1.69 5.99 1.32
CA LEU A 59 -2.33 6.42 0.08
C LEU A 59 -3.84 6.50 0.21
N ALA A 60 -4.46 5.56 0.92
CA ALA A 60 -5.91 5.58 1.13
C ALA A 60 -6.32 6.86 1.84
N ILE A 61 -5.62 7.21 2.91
CA ILE A 61 -5.90 8.42 3.66
C ILE A 61 -5.70 9.65 2.77
N HIS A 62 -4.62 9.67 1.99
CA HIS A 62 -4.35 10.77 1.07
C HIS A 62 -5.51 10.97 0.08
N TYR A 63 -5.96 9.90 -0.56
CA TYR A 63 -7.04 9.99 -1.54
C TYR A 63 -8.36 10.39 -0.91
N ILE A 64 -8.65 9.90 0.29
CA ILE A 64 -9.88 10.26 1.01
C ILE A 64 -9.88 11.75 1.37
N ARG A 65 -8.75 12.28 1.82
CA ARG A 65 -8.65 13.66 2.28
C ARG A 65 -8.52 14.68 1.15
N ASN A 66 -7.92 14.30 0.05
CA ASN A 66 -7.52 15.26 -0.98
C ASN A 66 -8.19 15.07 -2.33
N THR A 67 -9.08 14.09 -2.48
CA THR A 67 -9.76 13.85 -3.75
C THR A 67 -11.22 13.50 -3.51
N ASP A 68 -11.99 13.52 -4.59
CA ASP A 68 -13.39 13.09 -4.59
C ASP A 68 -13.55 11.66 -5.10
N MET A 69 -12.48 10.89 -5.10
CA MET A 69 -12.51 9.51 -5.59
C MET A 69 -13.49 8.67 -4.78
N THR A 70 -14.20 7.79 -5.48
CA THR A 70 -15.08 6.85 -4.80
C THR A 70 -14.27 5.80 -4.06
N THR A 71 -14.90 5.13 -3.10
CA THR A 71 -14.26 4.04 -2.36
C THR A 71 -13.82 2.93 -3.30
N ASN A 72 -14.62 2.63 -4.33
CA ASN A 72 -14.25 1.65 -5.36
C ASN A 72 -12.99 2.06 -6.12
N ASP A 73 -12.90 3.33 -6.49
CA ASP A 73 -11.72 3.83 -7.21
C ASP A 73 -10.46 3.72 -6.36
N ILE A 74 -10.57 4.06 -5.09
CA ILE A 74 -9.43 3.97 -4.17
C ILE A 74 -8.99 2.51 -4.00
N ALA A 75 -9.96 1.61 -3.78
CA ALA A 75 -9.65 0.19 -3.65
C ALA A 75 -8.90 -0.34 -4.87
N TYR A 76 -9.37 0.04 -6.06
CA TYR A 76 -8.73 -0.36 -7.31
C TYR A 76 -7.29 0.16 -7.40
N LEU A 77 -7.10 1.45 -7.13
CA LEU A 77 -5.77 2.06 -7.19
C LEU A 77 -4.79 1.45 -6.21
N LEU A 78 -5.28 0.95 -5.08
CA LEU A 78 -4.43 0.32 -4.08
C LEU A 78 -4.17 -1.17 -4.36
N GLY A 79 -4.72 -1.69 -5.47
CA GLY A 79 -4.45 -3.06 -5.88
C GLY A 79 -5.35 -4.11 -5.24
N TYR A 80 -6.49 -3.72 -4.68
CA TYR A 80 -7.44 -4.66 -4.12
C TYR A 80 -8.34 -5.22 -5.21
N ALA A 81 -8.46 -6.54 -5.25
CA ALA A 81 -9.35 -7.20 -6.22
C ALA A 81 -10.82 -7.00 -5.86
N GLU A 82 -11.13 -6.87 -4.56
CA GLU A 82 -12.49 -6.72 -4.08
C GLU A 82 -12.60 -5.56 -3.11
N LEU A 83 -13.70 -4.82 -3.24
CA LEU A 83 -13.99 -3.69 -2.36
C LEU A 83 -14.01 -4.09 -0.89
N ASN A 84 -14.67 -5.21 -0.58
CA ASN A 84 -14.80 -5.63 0.82
C ASN A 84 -13.45 -5.90 1.49
N SER A 85 -12.48 -6.38 0.73
CA SER A 85 -11.12 -6.59 1.27
C SER A 85 -10.50 -5.28 1.69
N PHE A 86 -10.67 -4.23 0.87
CA PHE A 86 -10.17 -2.90 1.19
C PHE A 86 -10.89 -2.34 2.42
N LEU A 87 -12.21 -2.46 2.48
CA LEU A 87 -12.98 -1.93 3.60
C LEU A 87 -12.54 -2.55 4.93
N ARG A 88 -12.34 -3.88 4.94
CA ARG A 88 -11.85 -4.56 6.14
C ARG A 88 -10.45 -4.09 6.52
N ALA A 89 -9.56 -3.99 5.53
CA ALA A 89 -8.21 -3.53 5.79
C ALA A 89 -8.20 -2.12 6.37
N PHE A 90 -9.00 -1.22 5.81
CA PHE A 90 -9.06 0.15 6.28
C PHE A 90 -9.51 0.21 7.74
N THR A 91 -10.51 -0.58 8.10
CA THR A 91 -10.98 -0.63 9.48
C THR A 91 -9.90 -1.16 10.42
N ILE A 92 -9.13 -2.15 9.99
CA ILE A 92 -8.01 -2.67 10.79
C ILE A 92 -6.94 -1.59 10.98
N TRP A 93 -6.61 -0.85 9.93
CA TRP A 93 -5.55 0.17 9.99
C TRP A 93 -5.93 1.35 10.89
N THR A 94 -7.17 1.82 10.79
CA THR A 94 -7.58 3.09 11.40
C THR A 94 -8.49 2.92 12.61
N GLY A 95 -9.07 1.74 12.79
CA GLY A 95 -10.08 1.51 13.82
C GLY A 95 -11.44 2.07 13.47
N LYS A 96 -11.64 2.55 12.24
CA LYS A 96 -12.88 3.20 11.82
C LYS A 96 -13.28 2.74 10.43
N THR A 97 -14.57 2.78 10.14
CA THR A 97 -15.01 2.56 8.76
C THR A 97 -14.67 3.82 7.94
N ILE A 98 -14.66 3.67 6.62
CA ILE A 98 -14.41 4.81 5.74
C ILE A 98 -15.47 5.89 5.93
N THR A 99 -16.72 5.49 6.11
CA THR A 99 -17.82 6.43 6.34
C THR A 99 -17.56 7.27 7.60
N GLU A 100 -17.17 6.61 8.69
CA GLU A 100 -16.85 7.29 9.92
C GLU A 100 -15.64 8.22 9.75
N TYR A 101 -14.62 7.75 9.06
CA TYR A 101 -13.42 8.54 8.83
C TYR A 101 -13.74 9.80 8.02
N LYS A 102 -14.53 9.67 6.97
CA LYS A 102 -14.94 10.81 6.14
C LYS A 102 -15.73 11.85 6.94
N LYS A 103 -16.57 11.41 7.86
CA LYS A 103 -17.31 12.34 8.71
C LYS A 103 -16.41 13.15 9.61
N GLU A 104 -15.34 12.54 10.11
CA GLU A 104 -14.45 13.23 11.04
C GLU A 104 -13.57 14.29 10.35
N ILE A 105 -13.28 14.11 9.07
CA ILE A 105 -12.41 15.05 8.35
C ILE A 105 -13.19 16.08 7.53
N SER A 106 -14.50 15.95 7.45
CA SER A 106 -15.32 16.88 6.67
C SER A 106 -15.84 18.06 7.50
#